data_800d5e2901e7533f434d3f2eae1662aa
#
_entry.id   800d5e2901e7533f434d3f2eae1662aa
#
_cell.length_a   1.000
_cell.length_b   1.000
_cell.length_c   1.000
_cell.angle_alpha   90.00
_cell.angle_beta   90.00
_cell.angle_gamma   90.00
#
_symmetry.space_group_name_H-M   'P 1'
#
loop_
_entity.id
_entity.type
_entity.pdbx_description
1 polymer ?
#
loop_
_entity_poly.entity_id
_entity_poly.type
_entity_poly.pdbx_seq_one_letter_code
_entity_poly.pdbx_strand_id
1 'polypeptide(L)'
;TNLDDWVEYPSTHATALSYTNADGKEVTVGRLQQPIVFVYNKDNKVDYSNSGNGSTSCPIMYAFEKMVERDSKGIYTKRFDDDGNPVLDENGNQIRDYITDEYDASVKEMFDFIKNNNIELSTYSKTDHLRDAFNSYGSEIFSADQQINVYPVTYRQLKWLLNEDGNAMVMIGGAGDEKTRAVISRVNDYAVKNNVRVYLYDPQVDGDVTTGRWGYKQSMNILDENAIVNLMYTDLVKGALTNLEVAHSMSDGTALIQEPFLFAFNKDAKDADGFTAPIKAWAELTYTQDPETRFYIGKEANQKSCDSSIESVFAAYAGEEAAE
;
A
#
# COMPACT_ATOMS: atom_id res chain seq x y z
N THR A 1 17.92 -8.22 -11.14
CA THR A 1 16.64 -8.95 -11.00
C THR A 1 15.73 -8.11 -10.13
N ASN A 2 14.58 -7.74 -10.64
CA ASN A 2 13.61 -6.96 -9.90
C ASN A 2 12.95 -7.87 -8.85
N LEU A 3 12.67 -7.37 -7.66
CA LEU A 3 11.95 -8.11 -6.62
C LEU A 3 10.58 -8.60 -7.12
N ASP A 4 9.94 -7.83 -8.01
CA ASP A 4 8.68 -8.15 -8.64
C ASP A 4 8.76 -9.42 -9.50
N ASP A 5 9.89 -9.66 -10.18
CA ASP A 5 10.12 -10.89 -10.96
C ASP A 5 10.13 -12.15 -10.08
N TRP A 6 10.46 -12.00 -8.80
CA TRP A 6 10.53 -13.11 -7.85
C TRP A 6 9.17 -13.43 -7.23
N VAL A 7 8.32 -12.44 -7.09
CA VAL A 7 6.96 -12.59 -6.55
C VAL A 7 6.00 -13.11 -7.62
N GLU A 8 6.22 -12.70 -8.87
CA GLU A 8 5.33 -13.03 -9.99
C GLU A 8 5.51 -14.47 -10.54
N TYR A 9 6.73 -15.05 -10.44
CA TYR A 9 7.07 -16.33 -11.05
C TYR A 9 7.84 -17.29 -10.13
N PRO A 10 7.36 -17.58 -8.92
CA PRO A 10 8.09 -18.43 -7.98
C PRO A 10 8.31 -19.87 -8.48
N SER A 11 7.46 -20.35 -9.39
CA SER A 11 7.59 -21.72 -9.94
C SER A 11 8.67 -21.84 -11.02
N THR A 12 9.04 -20.76 -11.68
CA THR A 12 10.05 -20.75 -12.75
C THR A 12 11.43 -20.32 -12.27
N HIS A 13 11.52 -19.72 -11.08
CA HIS A 13 12.75 -19.19 -10.48
C HIS A 13 13.10 -19.86 -9.15
N ALA A 14 12.66 -21.10 -8.96
CA ALA A 14 12.85 -21.85 -7.71
C ALA A 14 14.33 -21.97 -7.25
N THR A 15 15.26 -21.91 -8.19
CA THR A 15 16.70 -21.91 -7.90
C THR A 15 17.26 -20.52 -7.54
N ALA A 16 16.47 -19.47 -7.68
CA ALA A 16 16.91 -18.10 -7.45
C ALA A 16 16.82 -17.67 -5.97
N LEU A 17 16.19 -18.45 -5.11
CA LEU A 17 15.99 -18.19 -3.70
C LEU A 17 16.87 -19.05 -2.78
N SER A 18 18.05 -19.45 -3.24
CA SER A 18 19.04 -20.07 -2.37
C SER A 18 19.77 -18.99 -1.57
N TYR A 19 19.97 -19.24 -0.30
CA TYR A 19 20.81 -18.43 0.58
C TYR A 19 21.64 -19.31 1.50
N THR A 20 22.75 -18.77 2.00
CA THR A 20 23.57 -19.48 2.99
C THR A 20 23.12 -19.03 4.38
N ASN A 21 22.66 -19.99 5.20
CA ASN A 21 22.21 -19.69 6.57
C ASN A 21 23.38 -19.39 7.52
N ALA A 22 23.07 -19.07 8.79
CA ALA A 22 24.07 -18.78 9.81
C ALA A 22 25.08 -19.91 10.05
N ASP A 23 24.70 -21.16 9.76
CA ASP A 23 25.55 -22.35 9.90
C ASP A 23 26.44 -22.61 8.66
N GLY A 24 26.41 -21.72 7.66
CA GLY A 24 27.14 -21.88 6.40
C GLY A 24 26.52 -22.90 5.46
N LYS A 25 25.30 -23.34 5.69
CA LYS A 25 24.59 -24.31 4.88
C LYS A 25 23.73 -23.62 3.83
N GLU A 26 23.83 -24.10 2.58
CA GLU A 26 22.93 -23.63 1.53
C GLU A 26 21.50 -24.09 1.80
N VAL A 27 20.57 -23.13 1.81
CA VAL A 27 19.13 -23.36 1.96
C VAL A 27 18.46 -22.88 0.68
N THR A 28 17.68 -23.75 0.06
CA THR A 28 16.90 -23.42 -1.14
C THR A 28 15.45 -23.28 -0.75
N VAL A 29 14.88 -22.09 -0.99
CA VAL A 29 13.44 -21.84 -0.86
C VAL A 29 12.80 -22.19 -2.21
N GLY A 30 12.17 -23.34 -2.30
CA GLY A 30 11.65 -23.87 -3.55
C GLY A 30 10.35 -23.22 -4.01
N ARG A 31 9.57 -22.67 -3.10
CA ARG A 31 8.30 -21.99 -3.39
C ARG A 31 8.03 -20.98 -2.28
N LEU A 32 7.78 -19.73 -2.66
CA LEU A 32 7.39 -18.71 -1.68
C LEU A 32 6.05 -19.06 -1.05
N GLN A 33 6.05 -19.23 0.26
CA GLN A 33 4.85 -19.39 1.06
C GLN A 33 4.71 -18.19 1.99
N GLN A 34 3.52 -17.71 2.16
CA GLN A 34 3.25 -16.59 3.07
C GLN A 34 2.97 -17.10 4.49
N PRO A 35 3.44 -16.43 5.54
CA PRO A 35 4.35 -15.27 5.51
C PRO A 35 5.81 -15.66 5.29
N ILE A 36 6.52 -14.87 4.51
CA ILE A 36 7.97 -14.93 4.38
C ILE A 36 8.59 -13.61 4.83
N VAL A 37 9.69 -13.69 5.59
CA VAL A 37 10.51 -12.55 5.98
C VAL A 37 11.94 -12.83 5.54
N PHE A 38 12.61 -11.85 4.94
CA PHE A 38 13.97 -12.06 4.46
C PHE A 38 14.83 -10.81 4.62
N VAL A 39 16.16 -11.02 4.70
CA VAL A 39 17.16 -9.98 4.64
C VAL A 39 17.70 -9.91 3.23
N TYR A 40 17.59 -8.75 2.61
CA TYR A 40 17.94 -8.53 1.20
C TYR A 40 19.08 -7.52 1.06
N ASN A 41 20.07 -7.85 0.24
CA ASN A 41 21.10 -6.93 -0.23
C ASN A 41 21.38 -7.20 -1.72
N LYS A 42 21.03 -6.25 -2.59
CA LYS A 42 21.20 -6.40 -4.05
C LYS A 42 22.66 -6.67 -4.47
N ASP A 43 23.61 -6.23 -3.67
CA ASP A 43 25.04 -6.33 -3.97
C ASP A 43 25.68 -7.57 -3.34
N ASN A 44 24.91 -8.37 -2.58
CA ASN A 44 25.42 -9.57 -1.95
C ASN A 44 25.78 -10.64 -3.01
N LYS A 45 26.95 -11.25 -2.82
CA LYS A 45 27.47 -12.31 -3.68
C LYS A 45 27.97 -13.45 -2.81
N VAL A 46 27.71 -14.66 -3.25
CA VAL A 46 28.30 -15.86 -2.67
C VAL A 46 29.44 -16.35 -3.57
N ASP A 47 30.58 -16.64 -2.98
CA ASP A 47 31.74 -17.16 -3.69
C ASP A 47 31.63 -18.69 -3.80
N TYR A 48 31.37 -19.16 -5.00
CA TYR A 48 31.37 -20.57 -5.36
C TYR A 48 32.67 -21.01 -6.06
N SER A 49 33.76 -20.29 -5.87
CA SER A 49 35.06 -20.59 -6.51
C SER A 49 35.53 -22.02 -6.23
N ASN A 50 35.23 -22.57 -5.06
CA ASN A 50 35.53 -23.95 -4.70
C ASN A 50 34.78 -25.01 -5.54
N SER A 51 33.69 -24.62 -6.19
CA SER A 51 32.92 -25.47 -7.11
C SER A 51 33.13 -25.12 -8.58
N GLY A 52 34.08 -24.25 -8.90
CA GLY A 52 34.41 -23.83 -10.25
C GLY A 52 33.50 -22.79 -10.89
N ASN A 53 32.53 -22.27 -10.16
CA ASN A 53 31.47 -21.37 -10.70
C ASN A 53 31.70 -19.87 -10.42
N GLY A 54 32.78 -19.51 -9.71
CA GLY A 54 33.06 -18.11 -9.37
C GLY A 54 32.04 -17.47 -8.42
N SER A 55 32.06 -16.17 -8.33
CA SER A 55 31.14 -15.41 -7.48
C SER A 55 29.80 -15.16 -8.19
N THR A 56 28.72 -15.56 -7.55
CA THR A 56 27.35 -15.43 -8.08
C THR A 56 26.53 -14.49 -7.22
N SER A 57 25.68 -13.66 -7.84
CA SER A 57 24.75 -12.79 -7.12
C SER A 57 23.77 -13.64 -6.29
N CYS A 58 23.70 -13.36 -4.99
CA CYS A 58 22.80 -14.01 -4.06
C CYS A 58 22.19 -12.93 -3.14
N PRO A 59 21.20 -12.19 -3.61
CA PRO A 59 20.69 -10.99 -2.90
C PRO A 59 19.96 -11.33 -1.60
N ILE A 60 19.45 -12.54 -1.42
CA ILE A 60 18.85 -12.95 -0.15
C ILE A 60 19.95 -13.51 0.74
N MET A 61 20.18 -12.84 1.87
CA MET A 61 21.20 -13.23 2.85
C MET A 61 20.66 -14.15 3.92
N TYR A 62 19.40 -14.03 4.26
CA TYR A 62 18.69 -14.82 5.24
C TYR A 62 17.21 -14.81 4.90
N ALA A 63 16.52 -15.91 5.04
CA ALA A 63 15.08 -15.99 4.90
C ALA A 63 14.48 -16.92 5.96
N PHE A 64 13.25 -16.59 6.34
CA PHE A 64 12.46 -17.40 7.25
C PHE A 64 11.05 -17.45 6.70
N GLU A 65 10.57 -18.66 6.50
CA GLU A 65 9.29 -18.95 5.91
C GLU A 65 8.51 -19.89 6.82
N LYS A 66 7.28 -19.53 7.15
CA LYS A 66 6.42 -20.39 7.95
C LYS A 66 4.96 -20.06 7.68
N MET A 67 4.21 -21.03 7.17
CA MET A 67 2.77 -20.90 7.03
C MET A 67 2.12 -20.96 8.41
N VAL A 68 1.64 -19.84 8.90
CA VAL A 68 1.04 -19.72 10.22
C VAL A 68 -0.27 -18.94 10.17
N GLU A 69 -1.14 -19.26 11.12
CA GLU A 69 -2.33 -18.47 11.44
C GLU A 69 -2.26 -18.01 12.90
N ARG A 70 -3.12 -17.10 13.29
CA ARG A 70 -3.20 -16.60 14.65
C ARG A 70 -4.63 -16.62 15.15
N ASP A 71 -4.79 -16.98 16.42
CA ASP A 71 -6.04 -16.82 17.19
C ASP A 71 -5.74 -16.25 18.58
N SER A 72 -6.74 -16.32 19.48
CA SER A 72 -6.60 -15.83 20.86
C SER A 72 -5.58 -16.60 21.71
N LYS A 73 -5.18 -17.81 21.30
CA LYS A 73 -4.20 -18.65 22.01
C LYS A 73 -2.77 -18.45 21.49
N GLY A 74 -2.59 -17.82 20.32
CA GLY A 74 -1.28 -17.56 19.75
C GLY A 74 -1.17 -17.90 18.28
N ILE A 75 0.06 -18.09 17.83
CA ILE A 75 0.40 -18.47 16.45
C ILE A 75 0.37 -19.99 16.33
N TYR A 76 -0.27 -20.50 15.30
CA TYR A 76 -0.40 -21.92 15.05
C TYR A 76 -0.25 -22.29 13.58
N THR A 77 0.07 -23.56 13.33
CA THR A 77 -0.03 -24.20 12.01
C THR A 77 -1.23 -25.16 11.99
N LYS A 78 -1.82 -25.36 10.84
CA LYS A 78 -2.80 -26.42 10.62
C LYS A 78 -2.06 -27.72 10.35
N ARG A 79 -2.51 -28.81 10.99
CA ARG A 79 -1.89 -30.14 10.80
C ARG A 79 -2.44 -30.80 9.56
N PHE A 80 -1.52 -31.37 8.77
CA PHE A 80 -1.82 -32.21 7.61
C PHE A 80 -1.13 -33.58 7.77
N ASP A 81 -1.68 -34.61 7.19
CA ASP A 81 -1.05 -35.95 7.10
C ASP A 81 -0.01 -35.98 5.95
N ASP A 82 0.67 -37.10 5.80
CA ASP A 82 1.71 -37.31 4.79
C ASP A 82 1.16 -37.22 3.34
N ASP A 83 -0.13 -37.40 3.16
CA ASP A 83 -0.83 -37.28 1.87
C ASP A 83 -1.37 -35.85 1.62
N GLY A 84 -1.18 -34.95 2.58
CA GLY A 84 -1.62 -33.53 2.49
C GLY A 84 -3.10 -33.31 2.86
N ASN A 85 -3.76 -34.30 3.48
CA ASN A 85 -5.14 -34.11 3.95
C ASN A 85 -5.16 -33.50 5.35
N PRO A 86 -6.17 -32.67 5.66
CA PRO A 86 -6.35 -32.10 7.00
C PRO A 86 -6.52 -33.20 8.07
N VAL A 87 -5.70 -33.14 9.12
CA VAL A 87 -5.91 -34.01 10.31
C VAL A 87 -6.97 -33.36 11.21
N LEU A 88 -8.04 -34.11 11.50
CA LEU A 88 -9.17 -33.63 12.26
C LEU A 88 -9.16 -34.16 13.70
N ASP A 89 -9.71 -33.38 14.62
CA ASP A 89 -10.00 -33.80 15.99
C ASP A 89 -11.31 -34.64 16.05
N GLU A 90 -11.68 -35.10 17.21
CA GLU A 90 -12.90 -35.89 17.46
C GLU A 90 -14.20 -35.17 17.11
N ASN A 91 -14.16 -33.83 16.99
CA ASN A 91 -15.29 -32.97 16.63
C ASN A 91 -15.30 -32.59 15.14
N GLY A 92 -14.35 -33.09 14.36
CA GLY A 92 -14.21 -32.80 12.94
C GLY A 92 -13.53 -31.47 12.62
N ASN A 93 -12.89 -30.79 13.60
CA ASN A 93 -12.14 -29.57 13.36
C ASN A 93 -10.68 -29.90 13.04
N GLN A 94 -10.08 -29.16 12.13
CA GLN A 94 -8.67 -29.33 11.82
C GLN A 94 -7.79 -29.01 13.03
N ILE A 95 -6.87 -29.92 13.37
CA ILE A 95 -5.94 -29.77 14.51
C ILE A 95 -5.03 -28.58 14.26
N ARG A 96 -4.82 -27.77 15.32
CA ARG A 96 -3.94 -26.61 15.36
C ARG A 96 -2.76 -26.91 16.27
N ASP A 97 -1.55 -26.81 15.72
CA ASP A 97 -0.30 -26.93 16.48
C ASP A 97 0.21 -25.52 16.78
N TYR A 98 0.16 -25.12 18.06
CA TYR A 98 0.62 -23.80 18.49
C TYR A 98 2.14 -23.76 18.55
N ILE A 99 2.71 -22.74 17.86
CA ILE A 99 4.14 -22.60 17.64
C ILE A 99 4.65 -21.19 17.94
N THR A 100 3.98 -20.48 18.83
CA THR A 100 4.29 -19.07 19.14
C THR A 100 5.76 -18.90 19.55
N ASP A 101 6.24 -19.75 20.45
CA ASP A 101 7.63 -19.65 20.95
C ASP A 101 8.66 -19.96 19.85
N GLU A 102 8.38 -20.95 18.99
CA GLU A 102 9.24 -21.27 17.85
C GLU A 102 9.24 -20.16 16.80
N TYR A 103 8.09 -19.54 16.57
CA TYR A 103 7.98 -18.41 15.66
C TYR A 103 8.77 -17.21 16.15
N ASP A 104 8.61 -16.86 17.42
CA ASP A 104 9.34 -15.76 18.05
C ASP A 104 10.85 -16.02 18.08
N ALA A 105 11.27 -17.27 18.31
CA ALA A 105 12.67 -17.69 18.21
C ALA A 105 13.24 -17.49 16.81
N SER A 106 12.49 -17.86 15.77
CA SER A 106 12.91 -17.69 14.36
C SER A 106 13.03 -16.21 13.98
N VAL A 107 12.10 -15.37 14.45
CA VAL A 107 12.18 -13.91 14.25
C VAL A 107 13.42 -13.34 14.97
N LYS A 108 13.65 -13.76 16.20
CA LYS A 108 14.84 -13.34 16.97
C LYS A 108 16.13 -13.75 16.28
N GLU A 109 16.23 -14.97 15.77
CA GLU A 109 17.39 -15.48 15.04
C GLU A 109 17.72 -14.61 13.83
N MET A 110 16.72 -14.19 13.07
CA MET A 110 16.89 -13.27 11.94
C MET A 110 17.48 -11.93 12.39
N PHE A 111 16.99 -11.34 13.49
CA PHE A 111 17.55 -10.10 14.02
C PHE A 111 18.96 -10.28 14.59
N ASP A 112 19.24 -11.41 15.22
CA ASP A 112 20.59 -11.78 15.68
C ASP A 112 21.55 -11.93 14.48
N PHE A 113 21.09 -12.52 13.36
CA PHE A 113 21.86 -12.59 12.12
C PHE A 113 22.21 -11.19 11.58
N ILE A 114 21.24 -10.27 11.50
CA ILE A 114 21.47 -8.89 11.10
C ILE A 114 22.53 -8.23 11.96
N LYS A 115 22.40 -8.35 13.27
CA LYS A 115 23.33 -7.77 14.27
C LYS A 115 24.72 -8.37 14.17
N ASN A 116 24.82 -9.69 14.12
CA ASN A 116 26.10 -10.42 14.14
C ASN A 116 26.90 -10.21 12.85
N ASN A 117 26.23 -9.93 11.76
CA ASN A 117 26.85 -9.63 10.48
C ASN A 117 27.03 -8.12 10.22
N ASN A 118 26.72 -7.27 11.19
CA ASN A 118 26.79 -5.81 11.08
C ASN A 118 26.06 -5.27 9.83
N ILE A 119 24.88 -5.86 9.53
CA ILE A 119 24.10 -5.45 8.36
C ILE A 119 23.43 -4.12 8.67
N GLU A 120 23.81 -3.09 7.93
CA GLU A 120 23.15 -1.81 7.98
C GLU A 120 21.81 -1.89 7.23
N LEU A 121 20.71 -1.75 7.98
CA LEU A 121 19.39 -1.75 7.39
C LEU A 121 19.12 -0.42 6.70
N SER A 122 18.45 -0.49 5.57
CA SER A 122 18.03 0.71 4.84
C SER A 122 17.12 1.57 5.72
N THR A 123 17.41 2.87 5.73
CA THR A 123 16.51 3.89 6.32
C THR A 123 15.44 4.34 5.35
N TYR A 124 15.34 3.70 4.18
CA TYR A 124 14.36 4.00 3.15
C TYR A 124 12.94 3.90 3.69
N SER A 125 12.27 5.02 3.73
CA SER A 125 10.97 5.18 4.34
C SER A 125 9.81 5.07 3.34
N LYS A 126 8.57 5.04 3.83
CA LYS A 126 7.38 5.12 2.98
C LYS A 126 7.34 6.42 2.17
N THR A 127 7.86 7.51 2.72
CA THR A 127 7.91 8.81 2.02
C THR A 127 9.01 8.85 0.98
N ASP A 128 10.13 8.14 1.17
CA ASP A 128 11.15 7.97 0.14
C ASP A 128 10.61 7.13 -1.02
N HIS A 129 9.91 6.04 -0.70
CA HIS A 129 9.23 5.24 -1.70
C HIS A 129 8.21 6.06 -2.51
N LEU A 130 7.41 6.89 -1.83
CA LEU A 130 6.46 7.79 -2.49
C LEU A 130 7.19 8.77 -3.42
N ARG A 131 8.25 9.42 -2.93
CA ARG A 131 9.07 10.33 -3.74
C ARG A 131 9.59 9.67 -5.01
N ASP A 132 10.18 8.49 -4.87
CA ASP A 132 10.73 7.76 -6.00
C ASP A 132 9.64 7.32 -6.98
N ALA A 133 8.50 6.85 -6.49
CA ALA A 133 7.38 6.46 -7.32
C ALA A 133 6.86 7.63 -8.18
N PHE A 134 6.67 8.79 -7.58
CA PHE A 134 6.20 9.97 -8.32
C PHE A 134 7.29 10.53 -9.26
N ASN A 135 8.54 10.59 -8.83
CA ASN A 135 9.65 11.12 -9.62
C ASN A 135 10.06 10.17 -10.77
N SER A 136 9.68 8.89 -10.72
CA SER A 136 10.00 7.91 -11.79
C SER A 136 9.34 8.23 -13.13
N TYR A 137 8.34 9.08 -13.15
CA TYR A 137 7.63 9.49 -14.39
C TYR A 137 8.30 10.65 -15.15
N GLY A 138 9.57 10.92 -14.89
CA GLY A 138 10.41 11.80 -15.71
C GLY A 138 10.37 13.27 -15.32
N SER A 139 9.78 13.61 -14.18
CA SER A 139 9.76 14.96 -13.63
C SER A 139 9.99 14.90 -12.12
N GLU A 140 10.76 15.85 -11.58
CA GLU A 140 10.94 15.97 -10.13
C GLU A 140 9.69 16.60 -9.52
N ILE A 141 8.81 15.77 -8.96
CA ILE A 141 7.60 16.21 -8.27
C ILE A 141 7.89 16.54 -6.80
N PHE A 142 8.75 15.74 -6.18
CA PHE A 142 9.25 15.95 -4.83
C PHE A 142 10.76 16.07 -4.84
N SER A 143 11.30 17.19 -4.36
CA SER A 143 12.75 17.31 -4.22
C SER A 143 13.30 16.41 -3.11
N ALA A 144 14.62 16.13 -3.16
CA ALA A 144 15.28 15.23 -2.22
C ALA A 144 15.10 15.67 -0.75
N ASP A 145 15.13 16.99 -0.53
CA ASP A 145 15.07 17.57 0.83
C ASP A 145 13.66 17.98 1.25
N GLN A 146 12.67 17.79 0.38
CA GLN A 146 11.29 18.20 0.68
C GLN A 146 10.70 17.33 1.78
N GLN A 147 10.15 17.96 2.81
CA GLN A 147 9.32 17.27 3.79
C GLN A 147 8.06 16.74 3.12
N ILE A 148 7.73 15.49 3.38
CA ILE A 148 6.54 14.82 2.85
C ILE A 148 5.63 14.41 4.00
N ASN A 149 4.40 14.93 3.99
CA ASN A 149 3.32 14.57 4.91
C ASN A 149 2.21 13.77 4.21
N VAL A 150 2.50 13.21 3.03
CA VAL A 150 1.66 12.28 2.30
C VAL A 150 2.19 10.86 2.51
N TYR A 151 1.34 9.93 2.92
CA TYR A 151 1.73 8.57 3.32
C TYR A 151 0.94 7.54 2.52
N PRO A 152 1.61 6.71 1.70
CA PRO A 152 0.93 5.65 0.96
C PRO A 152 0.35 4.61 1.92
N VAL A 153 -0.88 4.20 1.62
CA VAL A 153 -1.61 3.18 2.37
C VAL A 153 -2.22 2.15 1.44
N THR A 154 -2.29 0.91 1.91
CA THR A 154 -3.07 -0.14 1.24
C THR A 154 -4.56 0.06 1.50
N TYR A 155 -5.41 -0.57 0.69
CA TYR A 155 -6.86 -0.58 0.91
C TYR A 155 -7.23 -1.06 2.33
N ARG A 156 -6.58 -2.12 2.81
CA ARG A 156 -6.79 -2.64 4.16
C ARG A 156 -6.43 -1.62 5.24
N GLN A 157 -5.35 -0.87 5.07
CA GLN A 157 -4.97 0.20 5.99
C GLN A 157 -5.94 1.37 5.92
N LEU A 158 -6.38 1.76 4.71
CA LEU A 158 -7.41 2.78 4.53
C LEU A 158 -8.70 2.39 5.25
N LYS A 159 -9.17 1.17 5.03
CA LYS A 159 -10.39 0.66 5.68
C LYS A 159 -10.26 0.67 7.20
N TRP A 160 -9.11 0.28 7.74
CA TRP A 160 -8.83 0.36 9.16
C TRP A 160 -8.87 1.81 9.68
N LEU A 161 -8.22 2.74 8.97
CA LEU A 161 -8.24 4.16 9.33
C LEU A 161 -9.65 4.74 9.40
N LEU A 162 -10.50 4.42 8.42
CA LEU A 162 -11.86 4.94 8.38
C LEU A 162 -12.76 4.32 9.47
N ASN A 163 -12.56 3.04 9.81
CA ASN A 163 -13.41 2.34 10.76
C ASN A 163 -12.97 2.50 12.22
N GLU A 164 -11.65 2.39 12.48
CA GLU A 164 -11.12 2.32 13.85
C GLU A 164 -10.63 3.68 14.34
N ASP A 165 -9.79 4.36 13.56
CA ASP A 165 -9.30 5.70 13.91
C ASP A 165 -10.43 6.74 13.74
N GLY A 166 -11.14 6.64 12.64
CA GLY A 166 -12.37 7.38 12.39
C GLY A 166 -12.20 8.85 12.08
N ASN A 167 -10.97 9.37 12.00
CA ASN A 167 -10.67 10.74 11.61
C ASN A 167 -9.44 10.76 10.70
N ALA A 168 -9.62 11.07 9.43
CA ALA A 168 -8.55 10.97 8.44
C ALA A 168 -8.67 12.03 7.33
N MET A 169 -7.53 12.54 6.88
CA MET A 169 -7.39 13.23 5.60
C MET A 169 -6.90 12.21 4.56
N VAL A 170 -7.67 11.99 3.51
CA VAL A 170 -7.39 10.94 2.54
C VAL A 170 -7.36 11.53 1.13
N MET A 171 -6.40 11.04 0.34
CA MET A 171 -6.35 11.28 -1.10
C MET A 171 -6.41 9.95 -1.84
N ILE A 172 -7.28 9.83 -2.82
CA ILE A 172 -7.35 8.71 -3.75
C ILE A 172 -6.70 9.15 -5.05
N GLY A 173 -5.72 8.38 -5.50
CA GLY A 173 -4.94 8.63 -6.70
C GLY A 173 -3.56 8.04 -6.60
N GLY A 174 -2.81 8.00 -7.68
CA GLY A 174 -1.53 7.33 -7.71
C GLY A 174 -0.48 7.96 -8.62
N ALA A 175 0.74 7.50 -8.50
CA ALA A 175 1.85 7.98 -9.34
C ALA A 175 1.64 7.68 -10.83
N GLY A 176 0.86 6.66 -11.16
CA GLY A 176 0.48 6.33 -12.54
C GLY A 176 -0.50 7.31 -13.18
N ASP A 177 -1.28 8.05 -12.36
CA ASP A 177 -2.22 9.04 -12.86
C ASP A 177 -1.57 10.42 -13.03
N GLU A 178 -1.62 10.96 -14.24
CA GLU A 178 -0.98 12.24 -14.55
C GLU A 178 -1.63 13.44 -13.85
N LYS A 179 -2.92 13.37 -13.55
CA LYS A 179 -3.61 14.44 -12.80
C LYS A 179 -3.19 14.43 -11.34
N THR A 180 -3.03 13.24 -10.76
CA THR A 180 -2.49 13.08 -9.40
C THR A 180 -1.07 13.67 -9.32
N ARG A 181 -0.21 13.34 -10.30
CA ARG A 181 1.14 13.94 -10.36
C ARG A 181 1.12 15.46 -10.47
N ALA A 182 0.13 16.02 -11.12
CA ALA A 182 -0.01 17.46 -11.28
C ALA A 182 -0.31 18.21 -9.97
N VAL A 183 -0.99 17.58 -9.02
CA VAL A 183 -1.49 18.26 -7.82
C VAL A 183 -0.91 17.79 -6.50
N ILE A 184 -0.28 16.62 -6.46
CA ILE A 184 0.16 15.97 -5.22
C ILE A 184 1.16 16.83 -4.42
N SER A 185 2.07 17.53 -5.09
CA SER A 185 3.03 18.43 -4.43
C SER A 185 2.32 19.57 -3.70
N ARG A 186 1.27 20.13 -4.29
CA ARG A 186 0.46 21.19 -3.64
C ARG A 186 -0.31 20.65 -2.44
N VAL A 187 -0.91 19.46 -2.56
CA VAL A 187 -1.55 18.78 -1.42
C VAL A 187 -0.54 18.57 -0.29
N ASN A 188 0.67 18.16 -0.63
CA ASN A 188 1.74 18.01 0.35
C ASN A 188 2.12 19.34 1.02
N ASP A 189 2.20 20.44 0.28
CA ASP A 189 2.52 21.76 0.83
C ASP A 189 1.48 22.18 1.89
N TYR A 190 0.19 21.95 1.61
CA TYR A 190 -0.88 22.17 2.60
C TYR A 190 -0.78 21.20 3.77
N ALA A 191 -0.45 19.93 3.52
CA ALA A 191 -0.26 18.92 4.57
C ALA A 191 0.87 19.29 5.54
N VAL A 192 1.99 19.78 5.00
CA VAL A 192 3.13 20.27 5.81
C VAL A 192 2.76 21.54 6.55
N LYS A 193 2.18 22.54 5.86
CA LYS A 193 1.76 23.83 6.44
C LYS A 193 0.81 23.65 7.63
N ASN A 194 -0.14 22.72 7.53
CA ASN A 194 -1.15 22.49 8.56
C ASN A 194 -0.75 21.38 9.54
N ASN A 195 0.44 20.77 9.39
CA ASN A 195 0.90 19.62 10.18
C ASN A 195 -0.13 18.47 10.18
N VAL A 196 -0.75 18.22 9.04
CA VAL A 196 -1.74 17.17 8.81
C VAL A 196 -1.12 16.05 8.00
N ARG A 197 -1.37 14.81 8.40
CA ARG A 197 -1.01 13.62 7.60
C ARG A 197 -2.10 13.35 6.58
N VAL A 198 -1.72 13.31 5.29
CA VAL A 198 -2.62 12.88 4.21
C VAL A 198 -2.31 11.41 3.87
N TYR A 199 -3.31 10.55 3.92
CA TYR A 199 -3.17 9.16 3.54
C TYR A 199 -3.51 8.99 2.06
N LEU A 200 -2.54 8.51 1.27
CA LEU A 200 -2.68 8.31 -0.16
C LEU A 200 -3.01 6.85 -0.46
N TYR A 201 -4.17 6.60 -1.01
CA TYR A 201 -4.55 5.29 -1.53
C TYR A 201 -4.45 5.29 -3.06
N ASP A 202 -3.57 4.42 -3.59
CA ASP A 202 -3.40 4.21 -5.03
C ASP A 202 -4.11 2.91 -5.45
N PRO A 203 -5.28 3.00 -6.10
CA PRO A 203 -6.02 1.82 -6.52
C PRO A 203 -5.36 1.06 -7.67
N GLN A 204 -4.35 1.64 -8.33
CA GLN A 204 -3.57 0.96 -9.37
C GLN A 204 -2.50 0.03 -8.80
N VAL A 205 -2.06 0.29 -7.58
CA VAL A 205 -1.04 -0.51 -6.87
C VAL A 205 -1.70 -1.57 -5.99
N ASP A 206 -2.77 -1.20 -5.30
CA ASP A 206 -3.47 -2.08 -4.36
C ASP A 206 -4.94 -2.23 -4.79
N GLY A 207 -5.13 -2.86 -5.94
CA GLY A 207 -6.45 -3.14 -6.49
C GLY A 207 -7.06 -4.43 -5.98
N ASP A 208 -8.27 -4.73 -6.44
CA ASP A 208 -9.00 -5.95 -6.10
C ASP A 208 -8.34 -7.19 -6.72
N VAL A 209 -7.74 -8.02 -5.89
CA VAL A 209 -7.13 -9.31 -6.27
C VAL A 209 -8.16 -10.41 -6.52
N THR A 210 -9.45 -10.19 -6.24
CA THR A 210 -10.48 -11.22 -6.40
C THR A 210 -10.72 -11.61 -7.86
N THR A 211 -10.31 -10.76 -8.81
CA THR A 211 -10.40 -11.05 -10.25
C THR A 211 -9.30 -11.98 -10.75
N GLY A 212 -8.35 -12.36 -9.91
CA GLY A 212 -7.22 -13.25 -10.27
C GLY A 212 -6.25 -12.66 -11.30
N ARG A 213 -6.34 -11.39 -11.59
CA ARG A 213 -5.47 -10.69 -12.55
C ARG A 213 -4.48 -9.81 -11.81
N TRP A 214 -3.36 -10.38 -11.44
CA TRP A 214 -2.20 -9.63 -10.96
C TRP A 214 -1.79 -8.57 -11.97
N GLY A 215 -1.57 -7.34 -11.47
CA GLY A 215 -1.06 -6.24 -12.30
C GLY A 215 -2.11 -5.60 -13.23
N TYR A 216 -3.38 -5.96 -13.16
CA TYR A 216 -4.39 -5.27 -13.93
C TYR A 216 -4.80 -3.97 -13.21
N LYS A 217 -4.42 -2.85 -13.78
CA LYS A 217 -4.77 -1.51 -13.32
C LYS A 217 -6.27 -1.32 -13.43
N GLN A 218 -6.98 -1.45 -12.34
CA GLN A 218 -8.37 -1.02 -12.25
C GLN A 218 -8.34 0.39 -11.67
N SER A 219 -8.46 1.38 -12.53
CA SER A 219 -8.61 2.76 -12.13
C SER A 219 -9.95 2.95 -11.42
N MET A 220 -9.96 3.65 -10.29
CA MET A 220 -11.21 4.14 -9.69
C MET A 220 -11.82 5.26 -10.53
N ASN A 221 -11.09 5.80 -11.47
CA ASN A 221 -11.54 6.84 -12.39
C ASN A 221 -12.41 6.23 -13.50
N ILE A 222 -13.50 5.62 -13.12
CA ILE A 222 -14.39 4.92 -14.03
C ILE A 222 -15.53 5.85 -14.40
N LEU A 223 -15.38 6.52 -15.53
CA LEU A 223 -16.50 7.12 -16.26
C LEU A 223 -17.18 6.10 -17.16
N ASP A 224 -16.63 4.89 -17.28
CA ASP A 224 -17.16 3.81 -18.12
C ASP A 224 -17.99 2.85 -17.26
N GLU A 225 -19.29 2.90 -17.40
CA GLU A 225 -20.24 2.02 -16.70
C GLU A 225 -20.03 0.53 -17.01
N ASN A 226 -19.28 0.19 -18.06
CA ASN A 226 -18.96 -1.18 -18.44
C ASN A 226 -17.67 -1.69 -17.80
N ALA A 227 -16.93 -0.84 -17.10
CA ALA A 227 -15.75 -1.28 -16.37
C ALA A 227 -16.16 -2.21 -15.21
N ILE A 228 -15.40 -3.28 -15.01
CA ILE A 228 -15.60 -4.16 -13.88
C ILE A 228 -15.39 -3.35 -12.62
N VAL A 229 -16.46 -3.06 -11.90
CA VAL A 229 -16.42 -2.31 -10.64
C VAL A 229 -15.65 -3.14 -9.63
N ASN A 230 -14.56 -2.58 -9.14
CA ASN A 230 -13.77 -3.16 -8.09
C ASN A 230 -14.64 -3.31 -6.82
N LEU A 231 -14.67 -4.51 -6.24
CA LEU A 231 -15.42 -4.75 -5.01
C LEU A 231 -14.94 -3.87 -3.86
N MET A 232 -13.63 -3.58 -3.80
CA MET A 232 -13.05 -2.65 -2.81
C MET A 232 -13.61 -1.24 -2.99
N TYR A 233 -13.75 -0.78 -4.23
CA TYR A 233 -14.36 0.52 -4.52
C TYR A 233 -15.80 0.58 -4.02
N THR A 234 -16.61 -0.42 -4.37
CA THR A 234 -18.01 -0.49 -3.96
C THR A 234 -18.14 -0.56 -2.43
N ASP A 235 -17.30 -1.34 -1.78
CA ASP A 235 -17.26 -1.45 -0.31
C ASP A 235 -16.85 -0.10 0.33
N LEU A 236 -15.88 0.61 -0.24
CA LEU A 236 -15.47 1.93 0.23
C LEU A 236 -16.61 2.95 0.10
N VAL A 237 -17.17 3.10 -1.10
CA VAL A 237 -18.16 4.14 -1.39
C VAL A 237 -19.47 3.88 -0.67
N LYS A 238 -19.97 2.64 -0.67
CA LYS A 238 -21.24 2.29 0.00
C LYS A 238 -21.10 2.08 1.50
N GLY A 239 -19.92 1.67 1.97
CA GLY A 239 -19.69 1.34 3.37
C GLY A 239 -19.18 2.49 4.22
N ALA A 240 -18.23 3.27 3.71
CA ALA A 240 -17.58 4.34 4.49
C ALA A 240 -17.96 5.75 4.02
N LEU A 241 -18.09 5.97 2.71
CA LEU A 241 -18.33 7.30 2.14
C LEU A 241 -19.82 7.55 1.89
N THR A 242 -20.66 7.27 2.88
CA THR A 242 -22.11 7.16 2.75
C THR A 242 -22.85 8.47 2.40
N ASN A 243 -22.25 9.63 2.65
CA ASN A 243 -22.80 10.93 2.29
C ASN A 243 -22.06 11.58 1.10
N LEU A 244 -21.38 10.77 0.29
CA LEU A 244 -20.65 11.27 -0.88
C LEU A 244 -21.62 11.65 -2.00
N GLU A 245 -21.65 12.92 -2.36
CA GLU A 245 -22.41 13.47 -3.47
C GLU A 245 -21.46 14.02 -4.52
N VAL A 246 -21.10 13.20 -5.50
CA VAL A 246 -20.30 13.63 -6.68
C VAL A 246 -21.17 13.79 -7.91
N ALA A 247 -20.64 14.49 -8.92
CA ALA A 247 -21.38 14.82 -10.13
C ALA A 247 -21.77 13.60 -10.97
N HIS A 248 -21.07 12.49 -10.80
CA HIS A 248 -21.22 11.27 -11.60
C HIS A 248 -21.62 10.08 -10.71
N SER A 249 -22.46 9.21 -11.25
CA SER A 249 -22.87 7.97 -10.61
C SER A 249 -22.99 6.83 -11.62
N MET A 250 -22.86 5.60 -11.15
CA MET A 250 -23.20 4.40 -11.90
C MET A 250 -24.71 4.28 -12.09
N SER A 251 -25.12 3.36 -12.96
CA SER A 251 -26.55 3.06 -13.19
C SER A 251 -27.31 2.60 -11.94
N ASP A 252 -26.60 2.02 -10.96
CA ASP A 252 -27.16 1.62 -9.67
C ASP A 252 -27.13 2.73 -8.60
N GLY A 253 -26.73 3.95 -8.97
CA GLY A 253 -26.63 5.10 -8.09
C GLY A 253 -25.32 5.17 -7.28
N THR A 254 -24.39 4.24 -7.44
CA THR A 254 -23.08 4.30 -6.76
C THR A 254 -22.32 5.50 -7.27
N ALA A 255 -21.82 6.35 -6.36
CA ALA A 255 -21.00 7.51 -6.70
C ALA A 255 -19.74 7.10 -7.48
N LEU A 256 -19.40 7.85 -8.51
CA LEU A 256 -18.17 7.68 -9.31
C LEU A 256 -17.18 8.78 -8.96
N ILE A 257 -16.13 8.43 -8.25
CA ILE A 257 -15.04 9.32 -7.87
C ILE A 257 -14.09 9.50 -9.04
N GLN A 258 -13.68 10.74 -9.30
CA GLN A 258 -12.61 11.04 -10.24
C GLN A 258 -11.30 11.28 -9.49
N GLU A 259 -10.26 10.55 -9.88
CA GLU A 259 -8.90 10.78 -9.38
C GLU A 259 -8.30 12.05 -10.02
N PRO A 260 -7.55 12.83 -9.27
CA PRO A 260 -7.28 12.73 -7.83
C PRO A 260 -8.43 13.27 -6.98
N PHE A 261 -8.75 12.55 -5.92
CA PHE A 261 -9.86 12.86 -5.01
C PHE A 261 -9.36 13.05 -3.58
N LEU A 262 -9.51 14.25 -3.03
CA LEU A 262 -9.11 14.60 -1.67
C LEU A 262 -10.35 14.76 -0.78
N PHE A 263 -10.34 14.17 0.41
CA PHE A 263 -11.45 14.33 1.34
C PHE A 263 -11.03 14.30 2.81
N ALA A 264 -11.79 15.03 3.62
CA ALA A 264 -11.75 15.04 5.07
C ALA A 264 -12.83 14.11 5.61
N PHE A 265 -12.46 13.15 6.44
CA PHE A 265 -13.34 12.12 6.96
C PHE A 265 -13.39 12.16 8.48
N ASN A 266 -14.59 12.05 9.04
CA ASN A 266 -14.81 11.77 10.47
C ASN A 266 -16.03 10.89 10.61
N LYS A 267 -15.87 9.64 11.06
CA LYS A 267 -16.96 8.64 11.16
C LYS A 267 -18.11 9.07 12.04
N ASP A 268 -17.86 9.94 13.01
CA ASP A 268 -18.84 10.42 14.00
C ASP A 268 -19.48 11.75 13.60
N ALA A 269 -19.07 12.32 12.45
CA ALA A 269 -19.63 13.58 11.97
C ALA A 269 -21.13 13.43 11.66
N LYS A 270 -21.87 14.51 11.90
CA LYS A 270 -23.30 14.61 11.66
C LYS A 270 -23.59 15.78 10.75
N ASP A 271 -24.61 15.66 9.90
CA ASP A 271 -25.19 16.77 9.18
C ASP A 271 -26.08 17.65 10.09
N ALA A 272 -26.68 18.69 9.51
CA ALA A 272 -27.54 19.63 10.22
C ALA A 272 -28.81 18.95 10.80
N ASP A 273 -29.24 17.86 10.21
CA ASP A 273 -30.41 17.10 10.63
C ASP A 273 -30.04 15.98 11.64
N GLY A 274 -28.75 15.83 11.96
CA GLY A 274 -28.24 14.86 12.94
C GLY A 274 -27.98 13.46 12.37
N PHE A 275 -28.07 13.27 11.05
CA PHE A 275 -27.72 12.01 10.40
C PHE A 275 -26.21 11.87 10.27
N THR A 276 -25.73 10.63 10.21
CA THR A 276 -24.30 10.36 10.00
C THR A 276 -23.84 10.86 8.63
N ALA A 277 -22.86 11.75 8.63
CA ALA A 277 -22.28 12.38 7.45
C ALA A 277 -20.73 12.39 7.57
N PRO A 278 -20.07 11.22 7.35
CA PRO A 278 -18.66 11.05 7.65
C PRO A 278 -17.73 11.88 6.77
N ILE A 279 -18.11 12.23 5.55
CA ILE A 279 -17.34 13.15 4.71
C ILE A 279 -17.69 14.57 5.11
N LYS A 280 -16.71 15.27 5.68
CA LYS A 280 -16.84 16.67 6.08
C LYS A 280 -16.68 17.64 4.91
N ALA A 281 -15.76 17.35 4.03
CA ALA A 281 -15.52 18.06 2.78
C ALA A 281 -14.75 17.17 1.80
N TRP A 282 -14.85 17.45 0.52
CA TRP A 282 -14.11 16.75 -0.52
C TRP A 282 -13.87 17.65 -1.74
N ALA A 283 -12.88 17.26 -2.55
CA ALA A 283 -12.57 17.91 -3.82
C ALA A 283 -12.06 16.90 -4.85
N GLU A 284 -12.59 16.96 -6.06
CA GLU A 284 -12.00 16.33 -7.25
C GLU A 284 -10.98 17.30 -7.85
N LEU A 285 -9.69 16.96 -7.77
CA LEU A 285 -8.59 17.82 -8.19
C LEU A 285 -8.20 17.54 -9.66
N THR A 286 -9.19 17.55 -10.55
CA THR A 286 -9.04 17.17 -11.96
C THR A 286 -8.54 18.29 -12.88
N TYR A 287 -7.57 19.05 -12.40
CA TYR A 287 -7.03 20.21 -13.11
C TYR A 287 -6.13 19.79 -14.28
N THR A 288 -6.16 20.61 -15.34
CA THR A 288 -5.37 20.34 -16.54
C THR A 288 -3.88 20.48 -16.27
N GLN A 289 -3.15 19.44 -16.62
CA GLN A 289 -1.70 19.42 -16.59
C GLN A 289 -1.10 20.25 -17.73
N ASP A 290 0.03 20.89 -17.49
CA ASP A 290 0.81 21.52 -18.56
C ASP A 290 1.41 20.44 -19.47
N PRO A 291 1.18 20.51 -20.79
CA PRO A 291 1.63 19.47 -21.71
C PRO A 291 3.15 19.39 -21.89
N GLU A 292 3.90 20.49 -21.60
CA GLU A 292 5.34 20.54 -21.80
C GLU A 292 6.07 20.04 -20.54
N THR A 293 5.69 20.55 -19.38
CA THR A 293 6.39 20.24 -18.12
C THR A 293 5.83 19.02 -17.40
N ARG A 294 4.63 18.59 -17.75
CA ARG A 294 3.91 17.53 -17.05
C ARG A 294 3.54 17.86 -15.58
N PHE A 295 3.77 19.09 -15.15
CA PHE A 295 3.34 19.59 -13.85
C PHE A 295 2.01 20.31 -13.95
N TYR A 296 1.34 20.41 -12.81
CA TYR A 296 0.23 21.32 -12.69
C TYR A 296 0.75 22.75 -12.79
N ILE A 297 0.52 23.35 -13.94
CA ILE A 297 0.59 24.79 -14.10
C ILE A 297 -0.62 25.19 -14.90
N GLY A 298 -1.64 25.36 -14.43
CA GLY A 298 -2.66 26.02 -15.19
C GLY A 298 -2.40 27.51 -15.28
N LYS A 299 -3.29 28.19 -15.93
CA LYS A 299 -3.45 29.62 -15.77
C LYS A 299 -3.55 29.92 -14.27
N GLU A 300 -3.09 31.07 -13.84
CA GLU A 300 -3.14 31.49 -12.43
C GLU A 300 -4.52 31.26 -11.77
N ALA A 301 -5.60 31.46 -12.54
CA ALA A 301 -6.96 31.20 -12.09
C ALA A 301 -7.19 29.73 -11.71
N ASN A 302 -6.62 28.76 -12.47
CA ASN A 302 -6.75 27.34 -12.18
C ASN A 302 -5.94 26.95 -10.93
N GLN A 303 -4.76 27.56 -10.74
CA GLN A 303 -3.96 27.35 -9.54
C GLN A 303 -4.71 27.84 -8.30
N LYS A 304 -5.27 29.05 -8.35
CA LYS A 304 -6.08 29.58 -7.25
C LYS A 304 -7.30 28.72 -6.95
N SER A 305 -7.97 28.23 -7.98
CA SER A 305 -9.12 27.32 -7.81
C SER A 305 -8.71 26.01 -7.15
N CYS A 306 -7.58 25.41 -7.56
CA CYS A 306 -7.03 24.23 -6.95
C CYS A 306 -6.68 24.47 -5.48
N ASP A 307 -5.95 25.54 -5.20
CA ASP A 307 -5.55 25.92 -3.85
C ASP A 307 -6.77 26.13 -2.95
N SER A 308 -7.78 26.85 -3.43
CA SER A 308 -9.02 27.07 -2.68
C SER A 308 -9.75 25.75 -2.39
N SER A 309 -9.78 24.82 -3.34
CA SER A 309 -10.39 23.50 -3.14
C SER A 309 -9.63 22.69 -2.09
N ILE A 310 -8.30 22.64 -2.16
CA ILE A 310 -7.47 21.97 -1.17
C ILE A 310 -7.66 22.62 0.21
N GLU A 311 -7.56 23.95 0.28
CA GLU A 311 -7.69 24.72 1.53
C GLU A 311 -9.05 24.48 2.21
N SER A 312 -10.13 24.45 1.45
CA SER A 312 -11.47 24.14 1.96
C SER A 312 -11.54 22.75 2.62
N VAL A 313 -10.93 21.73 2.01
CA VAL A 313 -10.92 20.39 2.60
C VAL A 313 -10.08 20.33 3.87
N PHE A 314 -8.92 21.03 3.90
CA PHE A 314 -8.09 21.12 5.11
C PHE A 314 -8.77 21.89 6.24
N ALA A 315 -9.45 23.00 5.95
CA ALA A 315 -10.21 23.77 6.93
C ALA A 315 -11.32 22.92 7.57
N ALA A 316 -12.09 22.20 6.75
CA ALA A 316 -13.11 21.29 7.25
C ALA A 316 -12.54 20.15 8.13
N TYR A 317 -11.35 19.65 7.81
CA TYR A 317 -10.66 18.65 8.63
C TYR A 317 -10.28 19.22 10.01
N ALA A 318 -9.75 20.44 10.05
CA ALA A 318 -9.38 21.13 11.29
C ALA A 318 -10.60 21.52 12.17
N GLY A 319 -11.81 21.47 11.62
CA GLY A 319 -13.02 21.90 12.31
C GLY A 319 -13.27 23.41 12.20
N GLU A 320 -12.55 24.11 11.31
CA GLU A 320 -12.77 25.51 10.99
C GLU A 320 -13.94 25.60 9.99
N GLU A 321 -14.86 26.54 10.21
CA GLU A 321 -15.86 26.87 9.18
C GLU A 321 -15.12 27.43 7.97
N ALA A 322 -15.45 26.92 6.78
CA ALA A 322 -14.90 27.48 5.56
C ALA A 322 -15.27 28.97 5.51
N ALA A 323 -14.26 29.83 5.38
CA ALA A 323 -14.51 31.25 5.19
C ALA A 323 -15.28 31.44 3.89
N GLU A 324 -16.50 32.01 3.97
CA GLU A 324 -17.35 32.36 2.82
C GLU A 324 -16.68 33.34 1.85
#